data_a8ad158257e5a02fb3c9027744d039fe
#
_entry.id   a8ad158257e5a02fb3c9027744d039fe
#
_cell.length_a   1.000
_cell.length_b   1.000
_cell.length_c   1.000
_cell.angle_alpha   90.00
_cell.angle_beta   90.00
_cell.angle_gamma   90.00
#
_symmetry.space_group_name_H-M   'P 1'
#
loop_
_entity.id
_entity.type
_entity.pdbx_description
1 polymer ?
#
loop_
_entity_poly.entity_id
_entity_poly.type
_entity_poly.pdbx_seq_one_letter_code
_entity_poly.pdbx_strand_id
1 'polypeptide(L)'
;QDSNYEDIIYINNHRGSLEKSEAFIKGYITFMDKASMLVARLVNPQPGERILDCCAAPGGKSMYMATLMDNVGSLMSCDIHEHKIELMNSNADRLGASIVHTKVQDATKLPDSWNSYFDRVLVDAPCSGLGILQKKLDMRWRKQESILRELPPLQLAILERAAMTVKEKGYLIYSTCTLNYKENEEVVESFLQKHKEFS
;
A
#
# COMPACT_ATOMS: atom_id res chain seq x y z
N GLN A 1 -21.16 -2.00 12.06
CA GLN A 1 -20.18 -0.91 12.04
C GLN A 1 -19.09 -1.21 13.05
N ASP A 2 -17.84 -0.82 12.79
CA ASP A 2 -16.74 -0.96 13.75
C ASP A 2 -16.88 0.07 14.87
N SER A 3 -16.51 -0.29 16.11
CA SER A 3 -16.63 0.61 17.26
C SER A 3 -15.67 1.80 17.20
N ASN A 4 -14.57 1.69 16.46
CA ASN A 4 -13.51 2.69 16.39
C ASN A 4 -13.48 3.46 15.06
N TYR A 5 -14.11 2.90 14.01
CA TYR A 5 -14.04 3.46 12.66
C TYR A 5 -15.42 3.39 11.99
N GLU A 6 -16.03 4.53 11.77
CA GLU A 6 -17.40 4.64 11.25
C GLU A 6 -17.55 4.14 9.80
N ASP A 7 -16.48 4.20 9.02
CA ASP A 7 -16.42 3.77 7.62
C ASP A 7 -16.18 2.25 7.46
N ILE A 8 -16.00 1.52 8.57
CA ILE A 8 -15.85 0.06 8.57
C ILE A 8 -17.17 -0.61 8.91
N ILE A 9 -17.62 -1.49 8.02
CA ILE A 9 -18.84 -2.27 8.18
C ILE A 9 -18.49 -3.75 8.16
N TYR A 10 -18.87 -4.50 9.20
CA TYR A 10 -18.80 -5.95 9.22
C TYR A 10 -20.09 -6.54 8.69
N ILE A 11 -19.98 -7.43 7.74
CA ILE A 11 -21.13 -8.17 7.19
C ILE A 11 -21.06 -9.60 7.72
N ASN A 12 -21.92 -9.93 8.67
CA ASN A 12 -21.90 -11.23 9.33
C ASN A 12 -22.68 -12.32 8.58
N ASN A 13 -23.78 -11.93 7.90
CA ASN A 13 -24.63 -12.85 7.16
C ASN A 13 -25.08 -12.24 5.85
N HIS A 14 -24.73 -12.85 4.73
CA HIS A 14 -25.22 -12.46 3.41
C HIS A 14 -25.55 -13.70 2.58
N ARG A 15 -26.48 -13.56 1.66
CA ARG A 15 -26.80 -14.59 0.66
C ARG A 15 -26.20 -14.18 -0.69
N GLY A 16 -25.46 -15.09 -1.32
CA GLY A 16 -24.82 -14.85 -2.61
C GLY A 16 -23.48 -14.10 -2.51
N SER A 17 -22.95 -13.66 -3.65
CA SER A 17 -21.70 -12.88 -3.72
C SER A 17 -21.99 -11.40 -3.49
N LEU A 18 -21.32 -10.79 -2.52
CA LEU A 18 -21.41 -9.35 -2.25
C LEU A 18 -20.83 -8.52 -3.41
N GLU A 19 -19.89 -9.07 -4.19
CA GLU A 19 -19.33 -8.42 -5.37
C GLU A 19 -20.37 -8.21 -6.48
N LYS A 20 -21.48 -8.98 -6.45
CA LYS A 20 -22.62 -8.83 -7.35
C LYS A 20 -23.69 -7.87 -6.81
N SER A 21 -23.51 -7.33 -5.61
CA SER A 21 -24.45 -6.38 -5.03
C SER A 21 -24.40 -5.04 -5.75
N GLU A 22 -25.52 -4.36 -5.81
CA GLU A 22 -25.62 -3.02 -6.38
C GLU A 22 -24.66 -2.04 -5.68
N ALA A 23 -24.52 -2.14 -4.37
CA ALA A 23 -23.62 -1.31 -3.59
C ALA A 23 -22.13 -1.48 -4.00
N PHE A 24 -21.70 -2.71 -4.29
CA PHE A 24 -20.35 -2.96 -4.77
C PHE A 24 -20.16 -2.48 -6.22
N ILE A 25 -21.11 -2.83 -7.10
CA ILE A 25 -21.05 -2.45 -8.53
C ILE A 25 -21.01 -0.93 -8.71
N LYS A 26 -21.79 -0.20 -7.91
CA LYS A 26 -21.84 1.27 -7.92
C LYS A 26 -20.69 1.94 -7.16
N GLY A 27 -19.76 1.16 -6.59
CA GLY A 27 -18.60 1.71 -5.88
C GLY A 27 -18.88 2.28 -4.49
N TYR A 28 -20.06 2.04 -3.91
CA TYR A 28 -20.38 2.52 -2.56
C TYR A 28 -19.64 1.76 -1.46
N ILE A 29 -19.23 0.52 -1.75
CA ILE A 29 -18.47 -0.33 -0.85
C ILE A 29 -17.30 -1.02 -1.57
N THR A 30 -16.27 -1.38 -0.79
CA THR A 30 -15.21 -2.26 -1.24
C THR A 30 -14.80 -3.18 -0.10
N PHE A 31 -14.12 -4.29 -0.44
CA PHE A 31 -13.59 -5.22 0.54
C PHE A 31 -12.14 -4.90 0.84
N MET A 32 -11.82 -4.80 2.09
CA MET A 32 -10.46 -4.54 2.53
C MET A 32 -10.17 -5.25 3.85
N ASP A 33 -8.94 -5.70 4.03
CA ASP A 33 -8.47 -6.20 5.31
C ASP A 33 -8.29 -5.04 6.30
N LYS A 34 -8.75 -5.23 7.55
CA LYS A 34 -8.63 -4.20 8.60
C LYS A 34 -7.17 -3.75 8.81
N ALA A 35 -6.20 -4.68 8.77
CA ALA A 35 -4.78 -4.32 8.89
C ALA A 35 -4.33 -3.40 7.75
N SER A 36 -4.75 -3.67 6.51
CA SER A 36 -4.48 -2.79 5.37
C SER A 36 -5.12 -1.41 5.51
N MET A 37 -6.33 -1.33 6.08
CA MET A 37 -6.97 -0.04 6.40
C MET A 37 -6.18 0.74 7.44
N LEU A 38 -5.67 0.06 8.49
CA LEU A 38 -4.85 0.68 9.52
C LEU A 38 -3.54 1.25 8.95
N VAL A 39 -2.90 0.56 7.99
CA VAL A 39 -1.72 1.09 7.28
C VAL A 39 -2.05 2.38 6.54
N ALA A 40 -3.14 2.40 5.75
CA ALA A 40 -3.55 3.61 5.03
C ALA A 40 -3.89 4.77 5.99
N ARG A 41 -4.49 4.47 7.15
CA ARG A 41 -4.74 5.47 8.21
C ARG A 41 -3.44 5.94 8.88
N LEU A 42 -2.45 5.07 9.05
CA LEU A 42 -1.14 5.43 9.58
C LEU A 42 -0.39 6.40 8.66
N VAL A 43 -0.58 6.28 7.34
CA VAL A 43 -0.10 7.30 6.39
C VAL A 43 -0.66 8.67 6.76
N ASN A 44 -1.86 8.73 7.33
CA ASN A 44 -2.56 9.95 7.75
C ASN A 44 -2.63 10.99 6.63
N PRO A 45 -3.10 10.59 5.42
CA PRO A 45 -3.11 11.47 4.26
C PRO A 45 -4.04 12.66 4.48
N GLN A 46 -3.63 13.85 4.02
CA GLN A 46 -4.44 15.06 4.15
C GLN A 46 -4.95 15.53 2.79
N PRO A 47 -6.18 16.09 2.71
CA PRO A 47 -6.66 16.70 1.48
C PRO A 47 -5.65 17.71 0.90
N GLY A 48 -5.38 17.63 -0.39
CA GLY A 48 -4.45 18.51 -1.10
C GLY A 48 -3.00 18.04 -1.14
N GLU A 49 -2.62 17.02 -0.37
CA GLU A 49 -1.27 16.45 -0.40
C GLU A 49 -0.98 15.68 -1.70
N ARG A 50 0.30 15.51 -1.99
CA ARG A 50 0.83 14.60 -3.01
C ARG A 50 1.38 13.36 -2.33
N ILE A 51 0.82 12.20 -2.63
CA ILE A 51 1.18 10.93 -2.01
C ILE A 51 1.71 9.96 -3.06
N LEU A 52 2.71 9.18 -2.70
CA LEU A 52 3.22 8.05 -3.47
C LEU A 52 2.95 6.75 -2.73
N ASP A 53 2.35 5.79 -3.42
CA ASP A 53 2.25 4.38 -3.01
C ASP A 53 3.14 3.56 -3.94
N CYS A 54 4.31 3.12 -3.45
CA CYS A 54 5.36 2.53 -4.28
C CYS A 54 5.05 1.10 -4.76
N CYS A 55 4.24 0.35 -4.01
CA CYS A 55 3.93 -1.06 -4.26
C CYS A 55 2.43 -1.29 -4.09
N ALA A 56 1.64 -0.50 -4.81
CA ALA A 56 0.23 -0.27 -4.51
C ALA A 56 -0.72 -1.45 -4.76
N ALA A 57 -0.38 -2.34 -5.69
CA ALA A 57 -1.33 -3.38 -6.12
C ALA A 57 -1.72 -4.36 -4.99
N PRO A 58 -2.99 -4.71 -4.91
CA PRO A 58 -4.10 -4.48 -5.87
C PRO A 58 -4.84 -3.14 -5.73
N GLY A 59 -4.30 -2.15 -5.02
CA GLY A 59 -4.81 -0.80 -4.97
C GLY A 59 -5.71 -0.46 -3.78
N GLY A 60 -6.02 -1.41 -2.91
CA GLY A 60 -6.95 -1.18 -1.80
C GLY A 60 -6.50 -0.04 -0.87
N LYS A 61 -5.21 0.04 -0.52
CA LYS A 61 -4.67 1.12 0.31
C LYS A 61 -4.76 2.47 -0.38
N SER A 62 -4.38 2.53 -1.67
CA SER A 62 -4.47 3.74 -2.48
C SER A 62 -5.91 4.26 -2.57
N MET A 63 -6.90 3.39 -2.85
CA MET A 63 -8.31 3.78 -2.91
C MET A 63 -8.82 4.30 -1.57
N TYR A 64 -8.41 3.65 -0.48
CA TYR A 64 -8.81 4.09 0.84
C TYR A 64 -8.12 5.41 1.25
N MET A 65 -6.84 5.61 0.89
CA MET A 65 -6.17 6.90 1.08
C MET A 65 -6.88 8.02 0.29
N ALA A 66 -7.33 7.77 -0.95
CA ALA A 66 -8.10 8.74 -1.72
C ALA A 66 -9.42 9.13 -1.01
N THR A 67 -10.09 8.16 -0.37
CA THR A 67 -11.28 8.43 0.45
C THR A 67 -10.92 9.30 1.67
N LEU A 68 -9.84 9.01 2.37
CA LEU A 68 -9.37 9.79 3.53
C LEU A 68 -8.95 11.23 3.15
N MET A 69 -8.59 11.44 1.89
CA MET A 69 -8.26 12.75 1.32
C MET A 69 -9.47 13.51 0.78
N ASP A 70 -10.69 13.01 0.97
CA ASP A 70 -11.90 13.58 0.35
C ASP A 70 -11.77 13.73 -1.18
N ASN A 71 -10.97 12.87 -1.82
CA ASN A 71 -10.67 12.91 -3.24
C ASN A 71 -10.06 14.25 -3.71
N VAL A 72 -9.29 14.92 -2.84
CA VAL A 72 -8.62 16.20 -3.09
C VAL A 72 -7.11 16.02 -2.96
N GLY A 73 -6.34 16.36 -3.99
CA GLY A 73 -4.88 16.20 -4.03
C GLY A 73 -4.42 15.34 -5.18
N SER A 74 -3.36 14.57 -4.99
CA SER A 74 -2.83 13.64 -6.01
C SER A 74 -2.20 12.43 -5.34
N LEU A 75 -2.57 11.24 -5.79
CA LEU A 75 -2.05 9.98 -5.29
C LEU A 75 -1.47 9.16 -6.46
N MET A 76 -0.14 9.06 -6.53
CA MET A 76 0.55 8.22 -7.51
C MET A 76 0.69 6.80 -6.94
N SER A 77 0.12 5.83 -7.64
CA SER A 77 0.09 4.42 -7.23
C SER A 77 0.87 3.57 -8.23
N CYS A 78 1.97 2.98 -7.78
CA CYS A 78 2.89 2.23 -8.61
C CYS A 78 2.85 0.73 -8.34
N ASP A 79 3.01 -0.07 -9.38
CA ASP A 79 3.36 -1.50 -9.28
C ASP A 79 4.22 -1.88 -10.48
N ILE A 80 5.05 -2.91 -10.35
CA ILE A 80 5.91 -3.40 -11.42
C ILE A 80 5.14 -4.19 -12.49
N HIS A 81 3.93 -4.66 -12.18
CA HIS A 81 3.13 -5.54 -13.03
C HIS A 81 2.00 -4.79 -13.74
N GLU A 82 2.06 -4.72 -15.05
CA GLU A 82 1.08 -4.03 -15.90
C GLU A 82 -0.37 -4.52 -15.67
N HIS A 83 -0.60 -5.84 -15.64
CA HIS A 83 -1.94 -6.40 -15.42
C HIS A 83 -2.56 -5.99 -14.07
N LYS A 84 -1.75 -5.65 -13.07
CA LYS A 84 -2.22 -5.14 -11.80
C LYS A 84 -2.59 -3.66 -11.88
N ILE A 85 -1.89 -2.91 -12.70
CA ILE A 85 -2.23 -1.50 -12.98
C ILE A 85 -3.61 -1.40 -13.63
N GLU A 86 -3.93 -2.26 -14.57
CA GLU A 86 -5.27 -2.31 -15.19
C GLU A 86 -6.37 -2.59 -14.16
N LEU A 87 -6.13 -3.53 -13.24
CA LEU A 87 -7.04 -3.82 -12.13
C LEU A 87 -7.22 -2.61 -11.19
N MET A 88 -6.14 -1.89 -10.89
CA MET A 88 -6.17 -0.69 -10.06
C MET A 88 -6.98 0.41 -10.73
N ASN A 89 -6.80 0.65 -12.03
CA ASN A 89 -7.58 1.62 -12.80
C ASN A 89 -9.08 1.30 -12.75
N SER A 90 -9.44 0.05 -13.02
CA SER A 90 -10.83 -0.40 -12.96
C SER A 90 -11.45 -0.19 -11.57
N ASN A 91 -10.69 -0.41 -10.50
CA ASN A 91 -11.14 -0.15 -9.14
C ASN A 91 -11.24 1.35 -8.83
N ALA A 92 -10.30 2.17 -9.31
CA ALA A 92 -10.34 3.61 -9.14
C ALA A 92 -11.58 4.22 -9.81
N ASP A 93 -11.88 3.80 -11.05
CA ASP A 93 -13.07 4.22 -11.79
C ASP A 93 -14.35 3.80 -11.06
N ARG A 94 -14.44 2.53 -10.64
CA ARG A 94 -15.60 2.01 -9.91
C ARG A 94 -15.86 2.73 -8.60
N LEU A 95 -14.82 3.08 -7.85
CA LEU A 95 -14.90 3.74 -6.54
C LEU A 95 -14.94 5.28 -6.65
N GLY A 96 -14.80 5.83 -7.85
CA GLY A 96 -14.74 7.28 -8.06
C GLY A 96 -13.49 7.94 -7.46
N ALA A 97 -12.38 7.20 -7.34
CA ALA A 97 -11.12 7.67 -6.76
C ALA A 97 -10.33 8.49 -7.80
N SER A 98 -10.80 9.68 -8.14
CA SER A 98 -10.30 10.49 -9.27
C SER A 98 -8.89 11.05 -9.09
N ILE A 99 -8.39 11.13 -7.86
CA ILE A 99 -7.02 11.60 -7.56
C ILE A 99 -5.97 10.49 -7.69
N VAL A 100 -6.39 9.23 -7.88
CA VAL A 100 -5.49 8.08 -8.03
C VAL A 100 -4.98 7.99 -9.46
N HIS A 101 -3.68 8.16 -9.62
CA HIS A 101 -2.97 7.98 -10.88
C HIS A 101 -2.10 6.75 -10.80
N THR A 102 -2.26 5.82 -11.71
CA THR A 102 -1.50 4.57 -11.67
C THR A 102 -0.34 4.58 -12.66
N LYS A 103 0.75 3.89 -12.34
CA LYS A 103 1.91 3.77 -13.23
C LYS A 103 2.61 2.43 -13.05
N VAL A 104 2.97 1.80 -14.18
CA VAL A 104 3.93 0.69 -14.17
C VAL A 104 5.30 1.25 -13.82
N GLN A 105 5.82 0.91 -12.66
CA GLN A 105 7.07 1.45 -12.16
C GLN A 105 7.76 0.48 -11.21
N ASP A 106 9.04 0.23 -11.46
CA ASP A 106 9.93 -0.46 -10.52
C ASP A 106 10.27 0.50 -9.37
N ALA A 107 9.86 0.14 -8.15
CA ALA A 107 10.08 0.97 -6.96
C ALA A 107 11.56 1.14 -6.57
N THR A 108 12.45 0.27 -7.08
CA THR A 108 13.91 0.44 -6.93
C THR A 108 14.50 1.47 -7.89
N LYS A 109 13.71 1.94 -8.88
CA LYS A 109 14.13 2.84 -9.98
C LYS A 109 13.13 3.97 -10.18
N LEU A 110 12.65 4.58 -9.08
CA LEU A 110 11.78 5.75 -9.17
C LEU A 110 12.48 6.90 -9.90
N PRO A 111 11.77 7.69 -10.74
CA PRO A 111 12.38 8.78 -11.52
C PRO A 111 13.02 9.85 -10.62
N ASP A 112 14.16 10.40 -11.04
CA ASP A 112 14.82 11.50 -10.31
C ASP A 112 13.98 12.78 -10.27
N SER A 113 13.08 12.96 -11.25
CA SER A 113 12.10 14.06 -11.26
C SER A 113 11.10 14.00 -10.09
N TRP A 114 11.05 12.89 -9.37
CA TRP A 114 10.22 12.71 -8.18
C TRP A 114 10.97 12.99 -6.87
N ASN A 115 12.27 13.29 -6.91
CA ASN A 115 13.02 13.61 -5.71
C ASN A 115 12.42 14.82 -4.99
N SER A 116 12.22 14.69 -3.67
CA SER A 116 11.61 15.71 -2.80
C SER A 116 10.26 16.25 -3.30
N TYR A 117 9.43 15.36 -3.88
CA TYR A 117 8.16 15.76 -4.53
C TYR A 117 6.92 15.42 -3.73
N PHE A 118 6.91 14.33 -2.95
CA PHE A 118 5.74 13.83 -2.25
C PHE A 118 5.73 14.24 -0.78
N ASP A 119 4.55 14.58 -0.28
CA ASP A 119 4.32 14.91 1.13
C ASP A 119 4.37 13.66 1.99
N ARG A 120 3.85 12.55 1.46
CA ARG A 120 3.88 11.22 2.11
C ARG A 120 4.22 10.16 1.08
N VAL A 121 5.00 9.17 1.52
CA VAL A 121 5.38 8.02 0.69
C VAL A 121 5.11 6.74 1.47
N LEU A 122 4.33 5.85 0.89
CA LEU A 122 4.05 4.52 1.40
C LEU A 122 4.88 3.49 0.65
N VAL A 123 5.62 2.69 1.39
CA VAL A 123 6.28 1.48 0.94
C VAL A 123 5.61 0.29 1.63
N ASP A 124 4.49 -0.19 1.06
CA ASP A 124 3.91 -1.47 1.46
C ASP A 124 4.66 -2.58 0.73
N ALA A 125 5.80 -2.96 1.29
CA ALA A 125 6.85 -3.69 0.59
C ALA A 125 6.42 -5.12 0.18
N PRO A 126 6.89 -5.61 -0.97
CA PRO A 126 6.77 -7.03 -1.28
C PRO A 126 7.45 -7.84 -0.18
N CYS A 127 6.72 -8.77 0.42
CA CYS A 127 7.19 -9.51 1.60
C CYS A 127 6.84 -10.99 1.54
N SER A 128 7.41 -11.76 2.45
CA SER A 128 7.12 -13.19 2.55
C SER A 128 5.67 -13.51 2.94
N GLY A 129 4.90 -12.54 3.48
CA GLY A 129 3.49 -12.70 3.85
C GLY A 129 3.27 -13.74 4.96
N LEU A 130 4.22 -13.95 5.87
CA LEU A 130 4.09 -14.92 6.96
C LEU A 130 2.96 -14.56 7.93
N GLY A 131 2.59 -13.28 8.02
CA GLY A 131 1.48 -12.80 8.86
C GLY A 131 0.08 -13.12 8.30
N ILE A 132 -0.03 -13.49 7.02
CA ILE A 132 -1.33 -13.76 6.36
C ILE A 132 -1.54 -15.23 5.96
N LEU A 133 -0.71 -16.14 6.46
CA LEU A 133 -0.79 -17.59 6.15
C LEU A 133 -2.13 -18.24 6.52
N GLN A 134 -2.84 -17.69 7.49
CA GLN A 134 -4.18 -18.16 7.85
C GLN A 134 -5.22 -17.82 6.78
N LYS A 135 -5.02 -16.74 6.02
CA LYS A 135 -5.93 -16.24 4.98
C LYS A 135 -5.61 -16.81 3.59
N LYS A 136 -4.35 -17.21 3.36
CA LYS A 136 -3.87 -17.74 2.07
C LYS A 136 -3.15 -19.06 2.27
N LEU A 137 -3.94 -20.13 2.42
CA LEU A 137 -3.44 -21.47 2.74
C LEU A 137 -2.47 -22.05 1.69
N ASP A 138 -2.65 -21.72 0.43
CA ASP A 138 -1.78 -22.14 -0.67
C ASP A 138 -0.36 -21.55 -0.56
N MET A 139 -0.17 -20.46 0.13
CA MET A 139 1.16 -19.87 0.36
C MET A 139 2.03 -20.76 1.28
N ARG A 140 1.42 -21.60 2.11
CA ARG A 140 2.17 -22.50 3.00
C ARG A 140 3.07 -23.49 2.26
N TRP A 141 2.66 -23.90 1.07
CA TRP A 141 3.32 -24.95 0.29
C TRP A 141 4.22 -24.41 -0.83
N ARG A 142 4.15 -23.11 -1.15
CA ARG A 142 4.89 -22.51 -2.27
C ARG A 142 6.12 -21.72 -1.85
N LYS A 143 6.40 -21.58 -0.55
CA LYS A 143 7.53 -20.77 -0.08
C LYS A 143 8.84 -21.52 -0.21
N GLN A 144 9.73 -20.93 -0.98
CA GLN A 144 11.14 -21.34 -1.04
C GLN A 144 11.94 -20.54 -0.02
N GLU A 145 12.88 -21.19 0.67
CA GLU A 145 13.75 -20.53 1.65
C GLU A 145 14.59 -19.40 1.02
N SER A 146 14.89 -19.50 -0.28
CA SER A 146 15.57 -18.45 -1.05
C SER A 146 14.86 -17.10 -0.99
N ILE A 147 13.52 -17.09 -1.04
CA ILE A 147 12.70 -15.86 -0.98
C ILE A 147 12.98 -15.09 0.32
N LEU A 148 13.14 -15.79 1.44
CA LEU A 148 13.42 -15.15 2.74
C LEU A 148 14.79 -14.46 2.79
N ARG A 149 15.72 -14.84 1.88
CA ARG A 149 17.04 -14.21 1.77
C ARG A 149 17.06 -13.08 0.73
N GLU A 150 16.20 -13.16 -0.28
CA GLU A 150 16.15 -12.19 -1.39
C GLU A 150 15.31 -10.95 -1.05
N LEU A 151 14.28 -11.10 -0.21
CA LEU A 151 13.34 -10.01 0.09
C LEU A 151 13.95 -8.87 0.91
N PRO A 152 14.70 -9.07 2.01
CA PRO A 152 15.20 -7.96 2.81
C PRO A 152 16.11 -6.99 2.02
N PRO A 153 17.07 -7.44 1.18
CA PRO A 153 17.83 -6.50 0.35
C PRO A 153 16.99 -5.75 -0.68
N LEU A 154 15.96 -6.39 -1.25
CA LEU A 154 15.03 -5.74 -2.16
C LEU A 154 14.19 -4.67 -1.42
N GLN A 155 13.68 -5.00 -0.24
CA GLN A 155 12.90 -4.09 0.60
C GLN A 155 13.72 -2.86 0.99
N LEU A 156 14.97 -3.06 1.38
CA LEU A 156 15.89 -1.96 1.70
C LEU A 156 16.13 -1.08 0.48
N ALA A 157 16.40 -1.66 -0.70
CA ALA A 157 16.61 -0.90 -1.93
C ALA A 157 15.38 -0.08 -2.34
N ILE A 158 14.17 -0.63 -2.17
CA ILE A 158 12.91 0.11 -2.39
C ILE A 158 12.81 1.26 -1.39
N LEU A 159 13.05 1.01 -0.10
CA LEU A 159 12.92 2.01 0.96
C LEU A 159 13.92 3.16 0.77
N GLU A 160 15.19 2.86 0.44
CA GLU A 160 16.23 3.85 0.14
C GLU A 160 15.84 4.72 -1.07
N ARG A 161 15.30 4.12 -2.14
CA ARG A 161 14.87 4.89 -3.32
C ARG A 161 13.61 5.72 -3.04
N ALA A 162 12.66 5.19 -2.30
CA ALA A 162 11.45 5.89 -1.87
C ALA A 162 11.78 7.11 -0.99
N ALA A 163 12.76 6.98 -0.08
CA ALA A 163 13.20 8.07 0.79
C ALA A 163 13.61 9.32 0.01
N MET A 164 14.27 9.17 -1.14
CA MET A 164 14.67 10.31 -1.98
C MET A 164 13.48 11.09 -2.52
N THR A 165 12.29 10.48 -2.62
CA THR A 165 11.10 11.12 -3.17
C THR A 165 10.30 11.91 -2.14
N VAL A 166 10.60 11.74 -0.86
CA VAL A 166 9.94 12.45 0.25
C VAL A 166 10.43 13.88 0.33
N LYS A 167 9.52 14.84 0.48
CA LYS A 167 9.84 16.24 0.77
C LYS A 167 10.51 16.38 2.14
N GLU A 168 11.24 17.48 2.31
CA GLU A 168 11.64 17.91 3.66
C GLU A 168 10.41 18.03 4.57
N LYS A 169 10.48 17.43 5.78
CA LYS A 169 9.37 17.32 6.75
C LYS A 169 8.19 16.45 6.27
N GLY A 170 8.35 15.72 5.18
CA GLY A 170 7.41 14.71 4.74
C GLY A 170 7.54 13.41 5.54
N TYR A 171 6.68 12.45 5.24
CA TYR A 171 6.64 11.17 5.93
C TYR A 171 6.92 10.02 4.99
N LEU A 172 7.78 9.10 5.44
CA LEU A 172 8.03 7.82 4.80
C LEU A 172 7.45 6.71 5.68
N ILE A 173 6.53 5.96 5.16
CA ILE A 173 5.85 4.89 5.86
C ILE A 173 6.27 3.55 5.27
N TYR A 174 6.81 2.66 6.09
CA TYR A 174 7.16 1.30 5.72
C TYR A 174 6.19 0.30 6.34
N SER A 175 5.69 -0.63 5.55
CA SER A 175 4.80 -1.69 6.01
C SER A 175 5.05 -3.01 5.28
N THR A 176 4.75 -4.11 5.96
CA THR A 176 4.76 -5.46 5.40
C THR A 176 3.57 -6.27 5.93
N CYS A 177 3.27 -7.38 5.30
CA CYS A 177 2.32 -8.37 5.81
C CYS A 177 3.01 -9.62 6.38
N THR A 178 4.25 -9.50 6.86
CA THR A 178 5.02 -10.59 7.47
C THR A 178 5.32 -10.34 8.95
N LEU A 179 5.64 -11.40 9.68
CA LEU A 179 6.12 -11.33 11.06
C LEU A 179 7.64 -11.57 11.15
N ASN A 180 8.34 -11.60 10.02
CA ASN A 180 9.75 -11.87 9.96
C ASN A 180 10.54 -10.61 10.36
N TYR A 181 11.30 -10.68 11.45
CA TYR A 181 12.19 -9.62 11.93
C TYR A 181 13.12 -9.08 10.81
N LYS A 182 13.68 -9.98 9.98
CA LYS A 182 14.59 -9.60 8.89
C LYS A 182 13.95 -8.75 7.80
N GLU A 183 12.65 -8.82 7.66
CA GLU A 183 11.89 -8.05 6.68
C GLU A 183 11.23 -6.79 7.28
N ASN A 184 11.30 -6.62 8.60
CA ASN A 184 10.71 -5.52 9.34
C ASN A 184 11.81 -4.70 10.04
N GLU A 185 12.13 -5.03 11.28
CA GLU A 185 13.02 -4.25 12.13
C GLU A 185 14.43 -4.13 11.52
N GLU A 186 15.00 -5.24 11.00
CA GLU A 186 16.35 -5.24 10.43
C GLU A 186 16.45 -4.34 9.18
N VAL A 187 15.41 -4.29 8.34
CA VAL A 187 15.35 -3.39 7.17
C VAL A 187 15.32 -1.93 7.63
N VAL A 188 14.46 -1.62 8.60
CA VAL A 188 14.30 -0.25 9.12
C VAL A 188 15.58 0.21 9.85
N GLU A 189 16.18 -0.64 10.69
CA GLU A 189 17.44 -0.36 11.37
C GLU A 189 18.57 -0.10 10.37
N SER A 190 18.69 -0.94 9.33
CA SER A 190 19.69 -0.78 8.28
C SER A 190 19.50 0.52 7.50
N PHE A 191 18.24 0.90 7.22
CA PHE A 191 17.88 2.16 6.60
C PHE A 191 18.29 3.35 7.48
N LEU A 192 17.89 3.38 8.74
CA LEU A 192 18.16 4.49 9.67
C LEU A 192 19.67 4.64 10.02
N GLN A 193 20.45 3.57 9.87
CA GLN A 193 21.91 3.67 10.00
C GLN A 193 22.53 4.50 8.90
N LYS A 194 21.98 4.47 7.68
CA LYS A 194 22.49 5.19 6.50
C LYS A 194 21.83 6.57 6.32
N HIS A 195 20.59 6.71 6.73
CA HIS A 195 19.74 7.90 6.50
C HIS A 195 19.42 8.61 7.81
N LYS A 196 20.39 9.38 8.30
CA LYS A 196 20.31 10.09 9.60
C LYS A 196 19.33 11.26 9.60
N GLU A 197 18.87 11.67 8.42
CA GLU A 197 17.82 12.67 8.21
C GLU A 197 16.41 12.16 8.54
N PHE A 198 16.24 10.85 8.68
CA PHE A 198 14.99 10.21 9.14
C PHE A 198 15.08 9.78 10.61
N SER A 199 13.96 9.86 11.32
CA SER A 199 13.83 9.49 12.74
C SER A 199 12.47 8.84 13.03
#